data_dfb485169d10686d975cdd0174e0f2ea
#
_entry.id   dfb485169d10686d975cdd0174e0f2ea
#
_cell.length_a   1.000
_cell.length_b   1.000
_cell.length_c   1.000
_cell.angle_alpha   90.00
_cell.angle_beta   90.00
_cell.angle_gamma   90.00
#
_symmetry.space_group_name_H-M   'P 1'
#
loop_
_entity.id
_entity.type
_entity.pdbx_description
1 polymer ?
#
loop_
_entity_poly.entity_id
_entity_poly.type
_entity_poly.pdbx_seq_one_letter_code
_entity_poly.pdbx_strand_id
1 'polypeptide(L)'
;MVFTTDALVLRTVDTGEHDRLAILLTPENGQITVLAKGARSQKSQYAALTQPFVYGNFEIYRKGEMNWLRGGSVTEYFPGVREDIVKLSLAVYLADVAQEVTGEYVAGVDILRMTLNSLYALARDKVTPRIVKAVYEWRTAGYAGYMPDMSHCRACHGEITEGMYLDVMTGRLLCGECLRRMSAAATREAAHAAQKGAVQSAYDDTAYNNNILVPMGLGAVAAAGYVLHALPERVYSFRIKDAQDEDDFCRAGETYLLNHLECGFASLDFYKTITK
;
A
#
# COMPACT_ATOMS: atom_id res chain seq x y z
N MET A 1 -15.72 19.44 -22.25
CA MET A 1 -15.10 18.32 -22.97
C MET A 1 -15.75 17.04 -22.46
N VAL A 2 -16.04 16.07 -23.34
CA VAL A 2 -16.50 14.74 -22.96
C VAL A 2 -15.37 13.76 -23.25
N PHE A 3 -15.12 12.84 -22.34
CA PHE A 3 -14.14 11.75 -22.52
C PHE A 3 -14.63 10.49 -21.81
N THR A 4 -14.09 9.34 -22.20
CA THR A 4 -14.33 8.05 -21.57
C THR A 4 -13.03 7.50 -21.00
N THR A 5 -13.12 6.83 -19.86
CA THR A 5 -11.98 6.17 -19.24
C THR A 5 -12.44 4.94 -18.47
N ASP A 6 -11.60 3.93 -18.42
CA ASP A 6 -11.78 2.85 -17.47
C ASP A 6 -11.39 3.35 -16.07
N ALA A 7 -12.14 2.95 -15.06
CA ALA A 7 -11.89 3.39 -13.70
C ALA A 7 -12.40 2.41 -12.65
N LEU A 8 -11.74 2.44 -11.49
CA LEU A 8 -12.21 1.80 -10.27
C LEU A 8 -12.78 2.87 -9.33
N VAL A 9 -13.99 2.67 -8.83
CA VAL A 9 -14.56 3.51 -7.78
C VAL A 9 -13.90 3.19 -6.45
N LEU A 10 -13.05 4.08 -5.95
CA LEU A 10 -12.39 3.92 -4.66
C LEU A 10 -13.34 4.22 -3.50
N ARG A 11 -14.04 5.34 -3.59
CA ARG A 11 -14.90 5.85 -2.52
C ARG A 11 -16.08 6.64 -3.10
N THR A 12 -17.17 6.71 -2.33
CA THR A 12 -18.30 7.58 -2.65
C THR A 12 -18.73 8.37 -1.42
N VAL A 13 -19.21 9.59 -1.67
CA VAL A 13 -19.75 10.48 -0.66
C VAL A 13 -21.09 11.02 -1.15
N ASP A 14 -22.13 10.82 -0.37
CA ASP A 14 -23.44 11.40 -0.67
C ASP A 14 -23.39 12.92 -0.50
N THR A 15 -23.92 13.67 -1.46
CA THR A 15 -23.94 15.13 -1.46
C THR A 15 -25.32 15.64 -1.85
N GLY A 16 -25.78 16.69 -1.18
CA GLY A 16 -27.18 17.14 -1.35
C GLY A 16 -28.19 16.05 -1.04
N GLU A 17 -29.40 16.18 -1.57
CA GLU A 17 -30.49 15.24 -1.32
C GLU A 17 -30.42 13.98 -2.20
N HIS A 18 -29.93 14.10 -3.43
CA HIS A 18 -30.03 13.06 -4.44
C HIS A 18 -28.73 12.72 -5.15
N ASP A 19 -27.69 13.50 -4.95
CA ASP A 19 -26.44 13.40 -5.70
C ASP A 19 -25.38 12.59 -4.93
N ARG A 20 -24.36 12.14 -5.66
CA ARG A 20 -23.22 11.41 -5.12
C ARG A 20 -21.94 11.88 -5.79
N LEU A 21 -20.89 12.12 -4.99
CA LEU A 21 -19.53 12.24 -5.47
C LEU A 21 -18.89 10.86 -5.48
N ALA A 22 -18.27 10.49 -6.59
CA ALA A 22 -17.46 9.27 -6.69
C ALA A 22 -16.01 9.65 -6.95
N ILE A 23 -15.11 9.07 -6.17
CA ILE A 23 -13.67 9.18 -6.37
C ILE A 23 -13.24 7.97 -7.20
N LEU A 24 -12.76 8.23 -8.41
CA LEU A 24 -12.38 7.25 -9.40
C LEU A 24 -10.86 7.19 -9.52
N LEU A 25 -10.31 5.99 -9.52
CA LEU A 25 -8.92 5.74 -9.91
C LEU A 25 -8.88 5.34 -11.37
N THR A 26 -8.19 6.15 -12.17
CA THR A 26 -8.08 5.97 -13.62
C THR A 26 -6.64 5.71 -14.04
N PRO A 27 -6.38 5.06 -15.20
CA PRO A 27 -5.01 4.78 -15.62
C PRO A 27 -4.24 6.05 -16.03
N GLU A 28 -4.88 7.00 -16.72
CA GLU A 28 -4.18 8.13 -17.34
C GLU A 28 -4.24 9.41 -16.48
N ASN A 29 -5.36 9.60 -15.76
CA ASN A 29 -5.58 10.81 -14.98
C ASN A 29 -5.46 10.58 -13.46
N GLY A 30 -4.98 9.41 -13.04
CA GLY A 30 -4.89 9.06 -11.64
C GLY A 30 -6.23 9.16 -10.93
N GLN A 31 -6.26 9.88 -9.83
CA GLN A 31 -7.50 10.10 -9.08
C GLN A 31 -8.30 11.25 -9.66
N ILE A 32 -9.58 11.04 -9.92
CA ILE A 32 -10.53 12.10 -10.30
C ILE A 32 -11.81 12.00 -9.49
N THR A 33 -12.37 13.14 -9.12
CA THR A 33 -13.68 13.22 -8.47
C THR A 33 -14.76 13.55 -9.49
N VAL A 34 -15.85 12.79 -9.52
CA VAL A 34 -16.98 12.98 -10.43
C VAL A 34 -18.29 13.13 -9.66
N LEU A 35 -19.12 14.08 -10.07
CA LEU A 35 -20.47 14.27 -9.56
C LEU A 35 -21.47 13.46 -10.38
N ALA A 36 -22.15 12.52 -9.73
CA ALA A 36 -23.24 11.73 -10.30
C ALA A 36 -24.59 12.28 -9.82
N LYS A 37 -25.24 13.07 -10.65
CA LYS A 37 -26.53 13.70 -10.30
C LYS A 37 -27.64 12.66 -10.22
N GLY A 38 -28.43 12.72 -9.14
CA GLY A 38 -29.52 11.80 -8.89
C GLY A 38 -29.10 10.35 -8.63
N ALA A 39 -27.81 10.09 -8.35
CA ALA A 39 -27.28 8.73 -8.18
C ALA A 39 -27.85 7.98 -6.96
N ARG A 40 -28.40 8.69 -5.97
CA ARG A 40 -29.01 8.09 -4.76
C ARG A 40 -30.41 7.53 -5.00
N SER A 41 -31.05 7.91 -6.10
CA SER A 41 -32.35 7.33 -6.47
C SER A 41 -32.18 5.86 -6.88
N GLN A 42 -33.04 4.99 -6.38
CA GLN A 42 -33.06 3.56 -6.76
C GLN A 42 -33.27 3.32 -8.26
N LYS A 43 -33.93 4.26 -8.96
CA LYS A 43 -34.16 4.21 -10.41
C LYS A 43 -33.03 4.87 -11.22
N SER A 44 -32.00 5.35 -10.56
CA SER A 44 -30.89 6.04 -11.23
C SER A 44 -30.01 5.05 -11.99
N GLN A 45 -29.75 5.35 -13.26
CA GLN A 45 -28.77 4.63 -14.07
C GLN A 45 -27.34 4.72 -13.49
N TYR A 46 -27.07 5.69 -12.62
CA TYR A 46 -25.77 5.88 -11.98
C TYR A 46 -25.63 5.13 -10.65
N ALA A 47 -26.72 4.62 -10.09
CA ALA A 47 -26.71 3.98 -8.78
C ALA A 47 -25.74 2.77 -8.73
N ALA A 48 -25.74 1.94 -9.77
CA ALA A 48 -24.84 0.80 -9.89
C ALA A 48 -23.39 1.22 -10.17
N LEU A 49 -23.20 2.17 -11.10
CA LEU A 49 -21.89 2.67 -11.50
C LEU A 49 -21.12 3.34 -10.36
N THR A 50 -21.82 3.95 -9.40
CA THR A 50 -21.21 4.68 -8.30
C THR A 50 -21.09 3.86 -7.00
N GLN A 51 -21.16 2.54 -7.06
CA GLN A 51 -20.88 1.71 -5.90
C GLN A 51 -19.36 1.61 -5.69
N PRO A 52 -18.84 1.67 -4.44
CA PRO A 52 -17.44 1.42 -4.16
C PRO A 52 -16.99 0.08 -4.76
N PHE A 53 -15.77 0.00 -5.23
CA PHE A 53 -15.15 -1.17 -5.87
C PHE A 53 -15.81 -1.62 -7.19
N VAL A 54 -16.66 -0.80 -7.79
CA VAL A 54 -17.08 -1.04 -9.17
C VAL A 54 -15.94 -0.64 -10.11
N TYR A 55 -15.54 -1.58 -10.97
CA TYR A 55 -14.65 -1.32 -12.09
C TYR A 55 -15.47 -1.31 -13.39
N GLY A 56 -15.22 -0.34 -14.24
CA GLY A 56 -15.95 -0.20 -15.49
C GLY A 56 -15.47 0.94 -16.35
N ASN A 57 -16.21 1.19 -17.43
CA ASN A 57 -15.96 2.33 -18.31
C ASN A 57 -16.91 3.47 -17.95
N PHE A 58 -16.36 4.68 -17.80
CA PHE A 58 -17.09 5.88 -17.35
C PHE A 58 -17.03 6.96 -18.42
N GLU A 59 -18.19 7.46 -18.83
CA GLU A 59 -18.32 8.65 -19.68
C GLU A 59 -18.44 9.89 -18.79
N ILE A 60 -17.48 10.81 -18.91
CA ILE A 60 -17.32 11.96 -18.05
C ILE A 60 -17.38 13.25 -18.87
N TYR A 61 -18.20 14.19 -18.41
CA TYR A 61 -18.25 15.55 -18.93
C TYR A 61 -17.46 16.49 -18.01
N ARG A 62 -16.42 17.12 -18.53
CA ARG A 62 -15.58 18.07 -17.80
C ARG A 62 -15.86 19.51 -18.26
N LYS A 63 -16.11 20.39 -17.28
CA LYS A 63 -16.24 21.84 -17.50
C LYS A 63 -15.53 22.58 -16.36
N GLY A 64 -14.45 23.30 -16.69
CA GLY A 64 -13.54 23.83 -15.67
C GLY A 64 -12.93 22.70 -14.86
N GLU A 65 -12.95 22.84 -13.55
CA GLU A 65 -12.43 21.83 -12.60
C GLU A 65 -13.44 20.75 -12.22
N MET A 66 -14.70 20.88 -12.65
CA MET A 66 -15.75 19.95 -12.29
C MET A 66 -15.93 18.86 -13.34
N ASN A 67 -16.06 17.62 -12.85
CA ASN A 67 -16.38 16.46 -13.66
C ASN A 67 -17.78 15.95 -13.31
N TRP A 68 -18.59 15.62 -14.32
CA TRP A 68 -19.93 15.05 -14.17
C TRP A 68 -19.99 13.70 -14.83
N LEU A 69 -20.56 12.73 -14.13
CA LEU A 69 -20.88 11.43 -14.72
C LEU A 69 -22.05 11.58 -15.70
N ARG A 70 -21.85 11.12 -16.94
CA ARG A 70 -22.88 11.10 -17.99
C ARG A 70 -23.40 9.72 -18.29
N GLY A 71 -22.58 8.71 -18.10
CA GLY A 71 -22.91 7.33 -18.37
C GLY A 71 -21.74 6.40 -18.10
N GLY A 72 -21.90 5.16 -18.50
CA GLY A 72 -20.86 4.16 -18.41
C GLY A 72 -21.42 2.75 -18.36
N SER A 73 -20.53 1.78 -18.28
CA SER A 73 -20.86 0.37 -18.14
C SER A 73 -20.00 -0.26 -17.06
N VAL A 74 -20.62 -1.16 -16.28
CA VAL A 74 -19.91 -1.92 -15.27
C VAL A 74 -19.25 -3.14 -15.91
N THR A 75 -17.99 -3.36 -15.61
CA THR A 75 -17.21 -4.53 -16.04
C THR A 75 -17.12 -5.56 -14.91
N GLU A 76 -16.90 -5.10 -13.67
CA GLU A 76 -16.72 -5.99 -12.53
C GLU A 76 -17.25 -5.35 -11.23
N TYR A 77 -17.88 -6.16 -10.37
CA TYR A 77 -18.45 -5.76 -9.07
C TYR A 77 -17.72 -6.33 -7.86
N PHE A 78 -16.88 -7.31 -8.06
CA PHE A 78 -16.20 -8.07 -6.99
C PHE A 78 -17.17 -8.60 -5.92
N PRO A 79 -18.18 -9.42 -6.25
CA PRO A 79 -19.19 -9.88 -5.29
C PRO A 79 -18.56 -10.60 -4.10
N GLY A 80 -17.57 -11.46 -4.33
CA GLY A 80 -16.88 -12.17 -3.25
C GLY A 80 -16.11 -11.29 -2.25
N VAL A 81 -15.86 -10.00 -2.56
CA VAL A 81 -15.35 -9.02 -1.60
C VAL A 81 -16.47 -8.47 -0.72
N ARG A 82 -17.67 -8.28 -1.29
CA ARG A 82 -18.81 -7.64 -0.61
C ARG A 82 -19.50 -8.54 0.39
N GLU A 83 -19.42 -9.85 0.19
CA GLU A 83 -20.10 -10.87 1.00
C GLU A 83 -19.35 -11.22 2.28
N ASP A 84 -18.11 -10.76 2.44
CA ASP A 84 -17.24 -11.06 3.57
C ASP A 84 -16.73 -9.76 4.22
N ILE A 85 -17.02 -9.55 5.50
CA ILE A 85 -16.64 -8.32 6.21
C ILE A 85 -15.12 -8.13 6.31
N VAL A 86 -14.36 -9.22 6.42
CA VAL A 86 -12.89 -9.17 6.48
C VAL A 86 -12.34 -8.70 5.12
N LYS A 87 -12.82 -9.29 4.02
CA LYS A 87 -12.42 -8.90 2.68
C LYS A 87 -12.86 -7.47 2.34
N LEU A 88 -14.07 -7.11 2.72
CA LEU A 88 -14.60 -5.76 2.50
C LEU A 88 -13.79 -4.70 3.24
N SER A 89 -13.48 -4.94 4.52
CA SER A 89 -12.67 -4.01 5.33
C SER A 89 -11.25 -3.85 4.76
N LEU A 90 -10.66 -4.97 4.30
CA LEU A 90 -9.37 -4.90 3.63
C LEU A 90 -9.45 -4.12 2.31
N ALA A 91 -10.50 -4.34 1.50
CA ALA A 91 -10.69 -3.60 0.26
C ALA A 91 -10.81 -2.08 0.49
N VAL A 92 -11.46 -1.66 1.59
CA VAL A 92 -11.50 -0.24 1.99
C VAL A 92 -10.09 0.27 2.30
N TYR A 93 -9.29 -0.48 3.05
CA TYR A 93 -7.90 -0.11 3.32
C TYR A 93 -7.06 0.01 2.03
N LEU A 94 -7.18 -0.96 1.11
CA LEU A 94 -6.47 -0.90 -0.17
C LEU A 94 -6.88 0.34 -0.98
N ALA A 95 -8.16 0.71 -0.95
CA ALA A 95 -8.66 1.91 -1.64
C ALA A 95 -8.14 3.21 -0.98
N ASP A 96 -8.08 3.27 0.35
CA ASP A 96 -7.53 4.41 1.08
C ASP A 96 -6.04 4.60 0.76
N VAL A 97 -5.26 3.51 0.74
CA VAL A 97 -3.84 3.55 0.32
C VAL A 97 -3.70 3.98 -1.14
N ALA A 98 -4.53 3.42 -2.05
CA ALA A 98 -4.52 3.84 -3.46
C ALA A 98 -4.79 5.34 -3.61
N GLN A 99 -5.73 5.86 -2.82
CA GLN A 99 -6.07 7.28 -2.81
C GLN A 99 -4.91 8.15 -2.29
N GLU A 100 -4.20 7.70 -1.28
CA GLU A 100 -3.06 8.43 -0.70
C GLU A 100 -1.88 8.53 -1.66
N VAL A 101 -1.54 7.42 -2.34
CA VAL A 101 -0.35 7.36 -3.21
C VAL A 101 -0.58 7.87 -4.63
N THR A 102 -1.84 8.13 -5.01
CA THR A 102 -2.18 8.57 -6.37
C THR A 102 -2.62 10.02 -6.36
N GLY A 103 -1.82 10.89 -6.97
CA GLY A 103 -2.20 12.29 -7.16
C GLY A 103 -3.32 12.48 -8.20
N GLU A 104 -3.97 13.63 -8.15
CA GLU A 104 -4.90 14.06 -9.20
C GLU A 104 -4.13 14.34 -10.50
N TYR A 105 -4.65 13.80 -11.62
CA TYR A 105 -4.08 13.97 -12.97
C TYR A 105 -2.63 13.48 -13.13
N VAL A 106 -2.20 12.56 -12.27
CA VAL A 106 -0.92 11.84 -12.42
C VAL A 106 -1.24 10.41 -12.81
N ALA A 107 -0.57 9.85 -13.80
CA ALA A 107 -0.84 8.50 -14.28
C ALA A 107 -0.85 7.48 -13.14
N GLY A 108 -1.97 6.76 -13.00
CA GLY A 108 -2.22 5.81 -11.91
C GLY A 108 -2.28 4.35 -12.36
N VAL A 109 -1.77 4.04 -13.56
CA VAL A 109 -1.94 2.71 -14.20
C VAL A 109 -1.43 1.56 -13.34
N ASP A 110 -0.29 1.70 -12.68
CA ASP A 110 0.31 0.63 -11.87
C ASP A 110 -0.46 0.44 -10.56
N ILE A 111 -0.89 1.52 -9.92
CA ILE A 111 -1.72 1.47 -8.71
C ILE A 111 -3.10 0.88 -9.04
N LEU A 112 -3.74 1.32 -10.13
CA LEU A 112 -5.02 0.76 -10.58
C LEU A 112 -4.90 -0.74 -10.84
N ARG A 113 -3.89 -1.18 -11.59
CA ARG A 113 -3.65 -2.59 -11.90
C ARG A 113 -3.40 -3.41 -10.64
N MET A 114 -2.58 -2.89 -9.72
CA MET A 114 -2.29 -3.56 -8.46
C MET A 114 -3.54 -3.67 -7.57
N THR A 115 -4.34 -2.60 -7.48
CA THR A 115 -5.60 -2.60 -6.72
C THR A 115 -6.60 -3.61 -7.30
N LEU A 116 -6.77 -3.63 -8.62
CA LEU A 116 -7.64 -4.61 -9.30
C LEU A 116 -7.18 -6.05 -9.06
N ASN A 117 -5.86 -6.33 -9.19
CA ASN A 117 -5.31 -7.65 -8.94
C ASN A 117 -5.56 -8.11 -7.50
N SER A 118 -5.45 -7.20 -6.53
CA SER A 118 -5.71 -7.48 -5.12
C SER A 118 -7.19 -7.76 -4.86
N LEU A 119 -8.10 -6.97 -5.43
CA LEU A 119 -9.54 -7.23 -5.34
C LEU A 119 -9.92 -8.57 -5.99
N TYR A 120 -9.33 -8.92 -7.13
CA TYR A 120 -9.53 -10.24 -7.75
C TYR A 120 -8.98 -11.39 -6.89
N ALA A 121 -7.83 -11.20 -6.25
CA ALA A 121 -7.26 -12.20 -5.37
C ALA A 121 -8.14 -12.45 -4.15
N LEU A 122 -8.67 -11.37 -3.54
CA LEU A 122 -9.64 -11.41 -2.44
C LEU A 122 -10.96 -12.06 -2.84
N ALA A 123 -11.56 -11.64 -3.97
CA ALA A 123 -12.85 -12.12 -4.42
C ALA A 123 -12.87 -13.62 -4.70
N ARG A 124 -11.75 -14.18 -5.10
CA ARG A 124 -11.60 -15.58 -5.53
C ARG A 124 -10.90 -16.49 -4.52
N ASP A 125 -10.62 -16.00 -3.31
CA ASP A 125 -9.91 -16.76 -2.26
C ASP A 125 -8.61 -17.41 -2.73
N LYS A 126 -7.88 -16.75 -3.65
CA LYS A 126 -6.63 -17.28 -4.18
C LYS A 126 -5.53 -17.38 -3.14
N VAL A 127 -5.49 -16.39 -2.26
CA VAL A 127 -4.57 -16.25 -1.14
C VAL A 127 -5.30 -15.62 0.05
N THR A 128 -4.75 -15.76 1.24
CA THR A 128 -5.36 -15.19 2.45
C THR A 128 -5.40 -13.66 2.38
N PRO A 129 -6.41 -13.00 3.00
CA PRO A 129 -6.48 -11.55 3.06
C PRO A 129 -5.20 -10.91 3.60
N ARG A 130 -4.54 -11.56 4.57
CA ARG A 130 -3.28 -11.13 5.16
C ARG A 130 -2.14 -11.03 4.12
N ILE A 131 -2.01 -12.03 3.26
CA ILE A 131 -1.02 -12.03 2.18
C ILE A 131 -1.38 -11.00 1.11
N VAL A 132 -2.67 -10.85 0.77
CA VAL A 132 -3.10 -9.80 -0.18
C VAL A 132 -2.69 -8.42 0.33
N LYS A 133 -2.94 -8.15 1.62
CA LYS A 133 -2.53 -6.90 2.27
C LYS A 133 -1.03 -6.66 2.13
N ALA A 134 -0.20 -7.60 2.57
CA ALA A 134 1.25 -7.45 2.56
C ALA A 134 1.82 -7.26 1.16
N VAL A 135 1.36 -8.04 0.18
CA VAL A 135 1.76 -7.90 -1.23
C VAL A 135 1.40 -6.52 -1.77
N TYR A 136 0.21 -6.04 -1.44
CA TYR A 136 -0.23 -4.70 -1.83
C TYR A 136 0.65 -3.61 -1.24
N GLU A 137 0.98 -3.70 0.05
CA GLU A 137 1.84 -2.74 0.77
C GLU A 137 3.24 -2.68 0.16
N TRP A 138 3.88 -3.82 -0.06
CA TRP A 138 5.20 -3.89 -0.70
C TRP A 138 5.22 -3.27 -2.10
N ARG A 139 4.25 -3.64 -2.93
CA ARG A 139 4.18 -3.14 -4.31
C ARG A 139 3.87 -1.65 -4.37
N THR A 140 2.94 -1.19 -3.54
CA THR A 140 2.53 0.20 -3.49
C THR A 140 3.66 1.09 -3.00
N ALA A 141 4.44 0.66 -2.01
CA ALA A 141 5.66 1.37 -1.61
C ALA A 141 6.63 1.55 -2.78
N GLY A 142 6.85 0.49 -3.58
CA GLY A 142 7.68 0.59 -4.79
C GLY A 142 7.14 1.55 -5.84
N TYR A 143 5.82 1.53 -6.11
CA TYR A 143 5.18 2.44 -7.06
C TYR A 143 5.13 3.89 -6.57
N ALA A 144 5.07 4.11 -5.27
CA ALA A 144 5.16 5.44 -4.65
C ALA A 144 6.59 6.01 -4.63
N GLY A 145 7.58 5.30 -5.19
CA GLY A 145 8.98 5.75 -5.27
C GLY A 145 9.86 5.26 -4.12
N TYR A 146 9.33 4.48 -3.19
CA TYR A 146 10.06 3.93 -2.04
C TYR A 146 10.41 2.45 -2.29
N MET A 147 11.16 2.17 -3.37
CA MET A 147 11.55 0.79 -3.70
C MET A 147 12.66 0.31 -2.76
N PRO A 148 12.41 -0.68 -1.87
CA PRO A 148 13.44 -1.19 -0.99
C PRO A 148 14.39 -2.13 -1.74
N ASP A 149 15.64 -2.20 -1.25
CA ASP A 149 16.68 -3.09 -1.77
C ASP A 149 16.82 -4.35 -0.88
N MET A 150 16.36 -5.48 -1.40
CA MET A 150 16.38 -6.78 -0.75
C MET A 150 17.54 -7.68 -1.22
N SER A 151 18.57 -7.12 -1.87
CA SER A 151 19.59 -7.93 -2.56
C SER A 151 20.75 -8.37 -1.66
N HIS A 152 21.14 -7.54 -0.69
CA HIS A 152 22.33 -7.79 0.15
C HIS A 152 22.34 -6.94 1.44
N CYS A 153 23.25 -7.25 2.35
CA CYS A 153 23.51 -6.41 3.53
C CYS A 153 24.14 -5.07 3.12
N ARG A 154 23.54 -3.94 3.48
CA ARG A 154 24.03 -2.59 3.12
C ARG A 154 25.43 -2.24 3.71
N ALA A 155 25.86 -2.92 4.78
CA ALA A 155 27.08 -2.59 5.48
C ALA A 155 28.28 -3.44 5.05
N CYS A 156 28.10 -4.74 4.79
CA CYS A 156 29.19 -5.63 4.39
C CYS A 156 29.07 -6.13 2.95
N HIS A 157 27.97 -5.83 2.28
CA HIS A 157 27.65 -6.33 0.93
C HIS A 157 27.61 -7.87 0.84
N GLY A 158 27.53 -8.55 1.99
CA GLY A 158 27.40 -10.01 2.05
C GLY A 158 26.01 -10.48 1.61
N GLU A 159 25.95 -11.76 1.26
CA GLU A 159 24.72 -12.44 0.87
C GLU A 159 23.66 -12.43 1.99
N ILE A 160 22.41 -12.70 1.60
CA ILE A 160 21.30 -12.85 2.53
C ILE A 160 21.49 -14.12 3.36
N THR A 161 21.43 -13.97 4.67
CA THR A 161 21.58 -15.05 5.65
C THR A 161 20.48 -14.99 6.69
N GLU A 162 20.42 -15.97 7.59
CA GLU A 162 19.53 -15.89 8.74
C GLU A 162 19.81 -14.64 9.59
N GLY A 163 18.75 -14.10 10.20
CA GLY A 163 18.85 -12.94 11.07
C GLY A 163 19.11 -11.63 10.33
N MET A 164 18.48 -11.42 9.19
CA MET A 164 18.44 -10.13 8.52
C MET A 164 17.46 -9.18 9.21
N TYR A 165 17.67 -7.89 9.01
CA TYR A 165 16.81 -6.81 9.48
C TYR A 165 16.58 -5.83 8.34
N LEU A 166 15.34 -5.44 8.12
CA LEU A 166 15.00 -4.30 7.26
C LEU A 166 15.19 -3.01 8.06
N ASP A 167 16.05 -2.15 7.60
CA ASP A 167 16.10 -0.76 8.04
C ASP A 167 15.02 0.02 7.27
N VAL A 168 13.92 0.31 7.96
CA VAL A 168 12.74 0.95 7.37
C VAL A 168 13.06 2.32 6.80
N MET A 169 13.92 3.10 7.46
CA MET A 169 14.26 4.46 7.03
C MET A 169 15.05 4.48 5.71
N THR A 170 15.89 3.48 5.50
CA THR A 170 16.75 3.44 4.29
C THR A 170 16.24 2.47 3.22
N GLY A 171 15.28 1.62 3.53
CA GLY A 171 14.78 0.58 2.63
C GLY A 171 15.81 -0.50 2.32
N ARG A 172 16.79 -0.74 3.20
CA ARG A 172 17.89 -1.67 2.96
C ARG A 172 18.04 -2.70 4.08
N LEU A 173 18.62 -3.83 3.74
CA LEU A 173 18.86 -4.90 4.69
C LEU A 173 20.17 -4.72 5.47
N LEU A 174 20.17 -5.18 6.73
CA LEU A 174 21.33 -5.35 7.58
C LEU A 174 21.39 -6.78 8.10
N CYS A 175 22.55 -7.42 8.03
CA CYS A 175 22.74 -8.70 8.71
C CYS A 175 22.98 -8.49 10.22
N GLY A 176 22.62 -9.50 11.01
CA GLY A 176 22.73 -9.43 12.47
C GLY A 176 24.16 -9.20 12.98
N GLU A 177 25.18 -9.63 12.25
CA GLU A 177 26.58 -9.36 12.61
C GLU A 177 26.93 -7.89 12.43
N CYS A 178 26.57 -7.29 11.29
CA CYS A 178 26.78 -5.86 11.06
C CYS A 178 26.00 -5.02 12.07
N LEU A 179 24.76 -5.40 12.36
CA LEU A 179 23.97 -4.71 13.37
C LEU A 179 24.65 -4.74 14.74
N ARG A 180 25.15 -5.90 15.19
CA ARG A 180 25.90 -6.01 16.47
C ARG A 180 27.17 -5.15 16.48
N ARG A 181 27.93 -5.16 15.38
CA ARG A 181 29.14 -4.33 15.27
C ARG A 181 28.84 -2.84 15.36
N MET A 182 27.78 -2.38 14.68
CA MET A 182 27.36 -0.99 14.68
C MET A 182 26.87 -0.56 16.06
N SER A 183 26.06 -1.38 16.73
CA SER A 183 25.58 -1.10 18.10
C SER A 183 26.74 -1.03 19.10
N ALA A 184 27.73 -1.93 18.99
CA ALA A 184 28.91 -1.92 19.85
C ALA A 184 29.82 -0.69 19.63
N ALA A 185 29.95 -0.22 18.39
CA ALA A 185 30.64 1.01 18.05
C ALA A 185 29.99 2.24 18.66
N ALA A 186 28.66 2.38 18.46
CA ALA A 186 27.87 3.48 19.03
C ALA A 186 27.94 3.53 20.56
N THR A 187 27.95 2.36 21.24
CA THR A 187 28.10 2.28 22.70
C THR A 187 29.49 2.75 23.15
N ARG A 188 30.54 2.40 22.41
CA ARG A 188 31.93 2.83 22.73
C ARG A 188 32.10 4.34 22.53
N GLU A 189 31.56 4.89 21.48
CA GLU A 189 31.59 6.32 21.19
C GLU A 189 30.84 7.13 22.25
N ALA A 190 29.63 6.68 22.64
CA ALA A 190 28.86 7.29 23.72
C ALA A 190 29.62 7.26 25.05
N ALA A 191 30.26 6.13 25.40
CA ALA A 191 31.11 6.00 26.61
C ALA A 191 32.32 6.92 26.56
N HIS A 192 32.96 7.05 25.41
CA HIS A 192 34.13 7.95 25.23
C HIS A 192 33.73 9.44 25.29
N ALA A 193 32.60 9.81 24.73
CA ALA A 193 32.05 11.18 24.82
C ALA A 193 31.71 11.54 26.26
N ALA A 194 31.08 10.63 27.00
CA ALA A 194 30.78 10.81 28.42
C ALA A 194 32.05 11.01 29.28
N GLN A 195 33.15 10.31 28.98
CA GLN A 195 34.42 10.47 29.69
C GLN A 195 35.14 11.79 29.41
N LYS A 196 34.92 12.40 28.24
CA LYS A 196 35.54 13.67 27.86
C LYS A 196 34.78 14.91 28.31
N GLY A 197 33.65 14.79 29.02
CA GLY A 197 32.87 15.93 29.51
C GLY A 197 32.33 16.84 28.39
N ALA A 198 32.21 16.31 27.16
CA ALA A 198 31.70 17.06 26.04
C ALA A 198 30.20 17.31 26.26
N VAL A 199 29.82 18.56 26.42
CA VAL A 199 28.46 19.02 26.28
C VAL A 199 28.06 18.67 24.86
N GLN A 200 27.19 17.66 24.69
CA GLN A 200 26.65 17.29 23.38
C GLN A 200 26.00 18.53 22.76
N SER A 201 26.60 19.05 21.70
CA SER A 201 25.86 19.95 20.81
C SER A 201 24.71 19.11 20.22
N ALA A 202 23.47 19.62 20.34
CA ALA A 202 22.26 18.92 19.95
C ALA A 202 22.11 18.72 18.41
N TYR A 203 23.21 18.74 17.66
CA TYR A 203 23.24 18.70 16.20
C TYR A 203 24.17 17.66 15.59
N ASP A 204 24.70 16.71 16.38
CA ASP A 204 25.58 15.69 15.83
C ASP A 204 25.13 14.27 16.21
N ASP A 205 24.90 13.48 15.16
CA ASP A 205 24.86 12.01 15.10
C ASP A 205 23.85 11.23 15.98
N THR A 206 22.62 11.67 16.13
CA THR A 206 21.52 10.79 16.53
C THR A 206 20.90 10.00 15.37
N ALA A 207 21.51 10.00 14.19
CA ALA A 207 21.06 9.28 13.01
C ALA A 207 20.91 7.75 13.22
N TYR A 208 21.52 7.18 14.25
CA TYR A 208 21.42 5.75 14.57
C TYR A 208 20.36 5.37 15.60
N ASN A 209 19.85 6.32 16.39
CA ASN A 209 18.88 6.02 17.45
C ASN A 209 17.41 6.02 16.98
N ASN A 210 17.11 6.46 15.77
CA ASN A 210 15.77 6.49 15.22
C ASN A 210 15.52 5.45 14.11
N ASN A 211 16.44 4.51 13.86
CA ASN A 211 16.23 3.49 12.85
C ASN A 211 15.22 2.45 13.32
N ILE A 212 14.09 2.38 12.61
CA ILE A 212 13.12 1.31 12.79
C ILE A 212 13.66 0.07 12.08
N LEU A 213 14.11 -0.91 12.87
CA LEU A 213 14.62 -2.20 12.37
C LEU A 213 13.58 -3.28 12.55
N VAL A 214 13.18 -3.90 11.45
CA VAL A 214 12.21 -5.01 11.44
C VAL A 214 12.94 -6.31 11.11
N PRO A 215 12.88 -7.33 11.98
CA PRO A 215 13.44 -8.64 11.68
C PRO A 215 12.83 -9.23 10.41
N MET A 216 13.67 -9.88 9.59
CA MET A 216 13.27 -10.54 8.34
C MET A 216 13.95 -11.90 8.25
N GLY A 217 13.20 -12.98 8.31
CA GLY A 217 13.69 -14.32 8.00
C GLY A 217 13.97 -14.50 6.51
N LEU A 218 14.66 -15.58 6.14
CA LEU A 218 15.04 -15.85 4.74
C LEU A 218 13.85 -15.91 3.79
N GLY A 219 12.77 -16.58 4.20
CA GLY A 219 11.55 -16.67 3.39
C GLY A 219 10.86 -15.33 3.24
N ALA A 220 10.88 -14.47 4.27
CA ALA A 220 10.34 -13.11 4.22
C ALA A 220 11.12 -12.23 3.23
N VAL A 221 12.45 -12.25 3.27
CA VAL A 221 13.31 -11.50 2.33
C VAL A 221 13.08 -11.99 0.89
N ALA A 222 13.06 -13.31 0.69
CA ALA A 222 12.83 -13.90 -0.64
C ALA A 222 11.44 -13.53 -1.19
N ALA A 223 10.40 -13.55 -0.34
CA ALA A 223 9.05 -13.17 -0.73
C ALA A 223 8.96 -11.68 -1.08
N ALA A 224 9.56 -10.79 -0.26
CA ALA A 224 9.61 -9.37 -0.54
C ALA A 224 10.35 -9.08 -1.87
N GLY A 225 11.54 -9.67 -2.06
CA GLY A 225 12.29 -9.55 -3.31
C GLY A 225 11.50 -10.04 -4.52
N TYR A 226 10.78 -11.17 -4.40
CA TYR A 226 9.90 -11.65 -5.47
C TYR A 226 8.77 -10.67 -5.76
N VAL A 227 8.03 -10.26 -4.75
CA VAL A 227 6.86 -9.38 -4.89
C VAL A 227 7.25 -8.05 -5.53
N LEU A 228 8.37 -7.46 -5.14
CA LEU A 228 8.84 -6.18 -5.68
C LEU A 228 9.14 -6.21 -7.18
N HIS A 229 9.57 -7.36 -7.72
CA HIS A 229 10.02 -7.49 -9.11
C HIS A 229 9.11 -8.38 -9.99
N ALA A 230 8.13 -9.08 -9.41
CA ALA A 230 7.23 -9.95 -10.16
C ALA A 230 6.39 -9.17 -11.18
N LEU A 231 6.07 -9.81 -12.29
CA LEU A 231 5.06 -9.29 -13.21
C LEU A 231 3.70 -9.17 -12.48
N PRO A 232 2.88 -8.15 -12.78
CA PRO A 232 1.61 -7.94 -12.10
C PRO A 232 0.70 -9.18 -12.07
N GLU A 233 0.68 -9.98 -13.13
CA GLU A 233 -0.14 -11.19 -13.26
C GLU A 233 0.34 -12.33 -12.36
N ARG A 234 1.60 -12.27 -11.90
CA ARG A 234 2.27 -13.30 -11.10
C ARG A 234 2.59 -12.87 -9.68
N VAL A 235 2.19 -11.67 -9.29
CA VAL A 235 2.55 -11.08 -7.98
C VAL A 235 2.12 -11.97 -6.80
N TYR A 236 1.08 -12.77 -6.96
CA TYR A 236 0.58 -13.73 -5.96
C TYR A 236 1.06 -15.18 -6.20
N SER A 237 2.01 -15.42 -7.14
CA SER A 237 2.47 -16.76 -7.52
C SER A 237 3.68 -17.22 -6.69
N PHE A 238 3.63 -17.04 -5.38
CA PHE A 238 4.64 -17.50 -4.44
C PHE A 238 4.01 -18.14 -3.20
N ARG A 239 4.81 -18.78 -2.37
CA ARG A 239 4.38 -19.34 -1.09
C ARG A 239 5.49 -19.19 -0.06
N ILE A 240 5.15 -18.66 1.10
CA ILE A 240 6.00 -18.68 2.29
C ILE A 240 5.67 -19.97 3.05
N LYS A 241 6.67 -20.76 3.41
CA LYS A 241 6.48 -22.07 4.05
C LYS A 241 6.47 -21.97 5.57
N ASP A 242 7.28 -21.08 6.11
CA ASP A 242 7.43 -20.87 7.54
C ASP A 242 6.49 -19.77 8.02
N ALA A 243 5.80 -20.00 9.14
CA ALA A 243 4.82 -19.05 9.68
C ALA A 243 5.50 -17.79 10.23
N GLN A 244 6.71 -17.88 10.76
CA GLN A 244 7.46 -16.74 11.25
C GLN A 244 7.91 -15.85 10.09
N ASP A 245 8.36 -16.44 8.98
CA ASP A 245 8.69 -15.71 7.75
C ASP A 245 7.46 -14.99 7.17
N GLU A 246 6.27 -15.62 7.22
CA GLU A 246 5.03 -14.96 6.81
C GLU A 246 4.70 -13.78 7.71
N ASP A 247 4.85 -13.94 9.03
CA ASP A 247 4.66 -12.86 9.99
C ASP A 247 5.63 -11.70 9.76
N ASP A 248 6.90 -12.02 9.54
CA ASP A 248 7.95 -11.03 9.26
C ASP A 248 7.67 -10.28 7.94
N PHE A 249 7.30 -11.01 6.88
CA PHE A 249 6.93 -10.42 5.58
C PHE A 249 5.76 -9.44 5.70
N CYS A 250 4.70 -9.84 6.41
CA CYS A 250 3.51 -9.01 6.59
C CYS A 250 3.77 -7.79 7.48
N ARG A 251 4.51 -7.97 8.58
CA ARG A 251 4.85 -6.89 9.51
C ARG A 251 5.79 -5.87 8.86
N ALA A 252 6.80 -6.35 8.14
CA ALA A 252 7.77 -5.48 7.49
C ALA A 252 7.12 -4.64 6.39
N GLY A 253 6.25 -5.20 5.54
CA GLY A 253 5.53 -4.47 4.50
C GLY A 253 4.66 -3.36 5.06
N GLU A 254 3.86 -3.67 6.10
CA GLU A 254 3.02 -2.67 6.77
C GLU A 254 3.87 -1.55 7.38
N THR A 255 4.88 -1.91 8.18
CA THR A 255 5.73 -0.92 8.85
C THR A 255 6.45 -0.03 7.83
N TYR A 256 6.94 -0.63 6.74
CA TYR A 256 7.63 0.08 5.68
C TYR A 256 6.73 1.08 4.97
N LEU A 257 5.57 0.63 4.50
CA LEU A 257 4.62 1.51 3.79
C LEU A 257 4.15 2.66 4.67
N LEU A 258 3.66 2.38 5.89
CA LEU A 258 3.11 3.41 6.78
C LEU A 258 4.14 4.45 7.19
N ASN A 259 5.40 4.02 7.38
CA ASN A 259 6.48 4.94 7.73
C ASN A 259 6.79 5.90 6.57
N HIS A 260 6.85 5.41 5.33
CA HIS A 260 7.15 6.23 4.17
C HIS A 260 5.99 7.12 3.71
N LEU A 261 4.75 6.72 3.99
CA LEU A 261 3.58 7.59 3.74
C LEU A 261 3.35 8.59 4.88
N GLU A 262 4.03 8.44 6.01
CA GLU A 262 3.89 9.30 7.20
C GLU A 262 2.44 9.44 7.68
N CYS A 263 1.59 8.47 7.40
CA CYS A 263 0.17 8.48 7.74
C CYS A 263 -0.32 7.11 8.26
N GLY A 264 -1.39 7.15 9.06
CA GLY A 264 -2.15 5.96 9.46
C GLY A 264 -3.51 5.92 8.78
N PHE A 265 -4.12 4.75 8.75
CA PHE A 265 -5.43 4.54 8.12
C PHE A 265 -6.42 3.95 9.13
N ALA A 266 -7.54 4.65 9.40
CA ALA A 266 -8.60 4.13 10.26
C ALA A 266 -9.21 2.82 9.73
N SER A 267 -9.21 2.63 8.40
CA SER A 267 -9.62 1.37 7.76
C SER A 267 -8.70 0.20 8.09
N LEU A 268 -7.38 0.44 8.22
CA LEU A 268 -6.44 -0.59 8.68
C LEU A 268 -6.69 -0.97 10.14
N ASP A 269 -6.93 0.01 11.00
CA ASP A 269 -7.24 -0.25 12.41
C ASP A 269 -8.53 -1.05 12.56
N PHE A 270 -9.54 -0.74 11.75
CA PHE A 270 -10.77 -1.51 11.69
C PHE A 270 -10.52 -2.95 11.20
N TYR A 271 -9.80 -3.13 10.09
CA TYR A 271 -9.43 -4.45 9.59
C TYR A 271 -8.71 -5.29 10.66
N LYS A 272 -7.73 -4.72 11.36
CA LYS A 272 -7.01 -5.39 12.45
C LYS A 272 -7.92 -5.76 13.62
N THR A 273 -8.94 -4.97 13.89
CA THR A 273 -9.88 -5.24 14.99
C THR A 273 -10.75 -6.46 14.72
N ILE A 274 -11.18 -6.67 13.46
CA ILE A 274 -12.06 -7.78 13.09
C ILE A 274 -11.30 -9.07 12.72
N THR A 275 -9.96 -9.02 12.61
CA THR A 275 -9.13 -10.18 12.29
C THR A 275 -8.34 -10.72 13.48
N LYS A 276 -8.51 -10.12 14.66
CA LYS A 276 -8.01 -10.62 15.94
C LYS A 276 -8.88 -11.78 16.40
#